data_2aace272f52b034f7d8a742fbd77daa2
#
_entry.id   2aace272f52b034f7d8a742fbd77daa2
#
_cell.length_a   1.000
_cell.length_b   1.000
_cell.length_c   1.000
_cell.angle_alpha   90.00
_cell.angle_beta   90.00
_cell.angle_gamma   90.00
#
_symmetry.space_group_name_H-M   'P 1'
#
loop_
_entity.id
_entity.type
_entity.pdbx_description
1 polymer ?
#
loop_
_entity_poly.entity_id
_entity_poly.type
_entity_poly.pdbx_seq_one_letter_code
_entity_poly.pdbx_strand_id
1 'polypeptide(L)'
;MSKDSGEVVFSQVGSLGRIVLNRPKFLNALNLSMVGQIQEKLNEWNKNPKIGGIVIEGRGEKAFCAGGDIKRLAESAIRGELAYCREFFSTEFLLNRNIYRLEKPWIAILDGITMGGGVGLSVHGRFQVATERTVFAMPETGIGYFPDVGASYFLSRLPSEIGTFLGLTGARLNGRDMLELGIASHYIHSQNLDEVLVGLGALPSGEGNTQYTYDLLEKFSLKDKGDFVSEYEQVIKKCFSKKSVEDIFSALEMTGSEWAEQVLDSLRRKCPRSLKVTLRQLMEGRTRDFENCMIMELRLALRFMKEHDFYEGVRAMLVDKDFRPSWRPSAVSEIEDEEVERFFQPLIDGDLTFS
;
A
#
# COMPACT_ATOMS: atom_id res chain seq x y z
N MET A 1 -7.69 15.61 31.50
CA MET A 1 -8.33 14.75 30.47
C MET A 1 -7.33 14.62 29.34
N SER A 2 -6.85 13.43 29.05
CA SER A 2 -5.76 13.19 28.10
C SER A 2 -6.16 13.61 26.68
N LYS A 3 -5.30 14.41 26.01
CA LYS A 3 -5.43 14.79 24.58
C LYS A 3 -5.30 13.61 23.61
N ASP A 4 -5.31 12.37 24.09
CA ASP A 4 -4.99 11.13 23.36
C ASP A 4 -6.21 10.28 22.98
N SER A 5 -7.42 10.87 22.89
CA SER A 5 -8.65 10.09 22.65
C SER A 5 -9.07 9.96 21.19
N GLY A 6 -8.36 10.59 20.25
CA GLY A 6 -8.68 10.52 18.80
C GLY A 6 -8.17 9.25 18.14
N GLU A 7 -8.75 8.87 16.98
CA GLU A 7 -8.27 7.77 16.14
C GLU A 7 -6.95 8.10 15.43
N VAL A 8 -6.61 9.39 15.32
CA VAL A 8 -5.28 9.91 14.95
C VAL A 8 -4.87 10.91 16.01
N VAL A 9 -3.63 10.81 16.48
CA VAL A 9 -3.06 11.73 17.47
C VAL A 9 -1.96 12.54 16.80
N PHE A 10 -2.04 13.86 16.95
CA PHE A 10 -1.06 14.80 16.42
C PHE A 10 -0.30 15.46 17.55
N SER A 11 1.00 15.52 17.46
CA SER A 11 1.86 16.22 18.39
C SER A 11 3.04 16.87 17.66
N GLN A 12 3.72 17.78 18.36
CA GLN A 12 4.95 18.40 17.86
C GLN A 12 6.03 18.24 18.93
N VAL A 13 7.20 17.75 18.50
CA VAL A 13 8.38 17.61 19.36
C VAL A 13 9.53 18.37 18.68
N GLY A 14 9.90 19.53 19.23
CA GLY A 14 10.83 20.43 18.55
C GLY A 14 10.25 20.89 17.21
N SER A 15 10.96 20.60 16.12
CA SER A 15 10.51 20.86 14.74
C SER A 15 9.89 19.64 14.05
N LEU A 16 9.76 18.51 14.73
CA LEU A 16 9.13 17.31 14.19
C LEU A 16 7.62 17.33 14.42
N GLY A 17 6.84 17.25 13.34
CA GLY A 17 5.43 16.89 13.41
C GLY A 17 5.30 15.37 13.57
N ARG A 18 4.54 14.90 14.56
CA ARG A 18 4.32 13.46 14.82
C ARG A 18 2.86 13.10 14.67
N ILE A 19 2.60 12.10 13.84
CA ILE A 19 1.28 11.51 13.57
C ILE A 19 1.28 10.08 14.11
N VAL A 20 0.35 9.77 15.00
CA VAL A 20 0.17 8.41 15.53
C VAL A 20 -1.20 7.90 15.12
N LEU A 21 -1.25 6.84 14.31
CA LEU A 21 -2.48 6.11 14.02
C LEU A 21 -2.91 5.36 15.27
N ASN A 22 -4.11 5.62 15.78
CA ASN A 22 -4.52 5.19 17.11
C ASN A 22 -5.80 4.35 17.11
N ARG A 23 -5.82 3.32 16.25
CA ARG A 23 -6.86 2.27 16.22
C ARG A 23 -6.25 0.86 16.38
N PRO A 24 -5.47 0.56 17.42
CA PRO A 24 -4.71 -0.69 17.51
C PRO A 24 -5.60 -1.94 17.54
N LYS A 25 -6.85 -1.83 18.02
CA LYS A 25 -7.86 -2.93 17.98
C LYS A 25 -8.27 -3.30 16.55
N PHE A 26 -8.12 -2.40 15.60
CA PHE A 26 -8.40 -2.56 14.17
C PHE A 26 -7.12 -2.55 13.33
N LEU A 27 -5.97 -2.89 13.94
CA LEU A 27 -4.64 -2.86 13.29
C LEU A 27 -4.36 -1.52 12.61
N ASN A 28 -4.82 -0.42 13.19
CA ASN A 28 -4.69 0.96 12.70
C ASN A 28 -5.30 1.19 11.30
N ALA A 29 -6.31 0.40 10.92
CA ALA A 29 -7.01 0.57 9.63
C ALA A 29 -7.61 1.96 9.49
N LEU A 30 -7.50 2.54 8.29
CA LEU A 30 -7.90 3.91 7.96
C LEU A 30 -9.39 4.01 7.67
N ASN A 31 -10.04 5.00 8.25
CA ASN A 31 -11.37 5.45 7.84
C ASN A 31 -11.31 6.86 7.24
N LEU A 32 -12.40 7.31 6.62
CA LEU A 32 -12.48 8.62 5.97
C LEU A 32 -12.08 9.78 6.90
N SER A 33 -12.52 9.73 8.17
CA SER A 33 -12.19 10.77 9.16
C SER A 33 -10.69 10.85 9.43
N MET A 34 -10.01 9.70 9.58
CA MET A 34 -8.55 9.65 9.77
C MET A 34 -7.81 10.22 8.58
N VAL A 35 -8.19 9.81 7.37
CA VAL A 35 -7.55 10.27 6.11
C VAL A 35 -7.71 11.78 5.98
N GLY A 36 -8.92 12.31 6.21
CA GLY A 36 -9.19 13.75 6.19
C GLY A 36 -8.37 14.53 7.22
N GLN A 37 -8.31 14.06 8.47
CA GLN A 37 -7.53 14.70 9.53
C GLN A 37 -6.02 14.72 9.21
N ILE A 38 -5.48 13.62 8.67
CA ILE A 38 -4.07 13.54 8.26
C ILE A 38 -3.80 14.53 7.12
N GLN A 39 -4.69 14.58 6.12
CA GLN A 39 -4.60 15.52 5.00
C GLN A 39 -4.59 16.98 5.44
N GLU A 40 -5.51 17.37 6.33
CA GLU A 40 -5.58 18.72 6.88
C GLU A 40 -4.29 19.08 7.65
N LYS A 41 -3.82 18.16 8.49
CA LYS A 41 -2.62 18.37 9.29
C LYS A 41 -1.34 18.42 8.43
N LEU A 42 -1.26 17.58 7.40
CA LEU A 42 -0.16 17.63 6.44
C LEU A 42 -0.10 18.99 5.73
N ASN A 43 -1.24 19.52 5.29
CA ASN A 43 -1.33 20.84 4.65
C ASN A 43 -0.92 21.98 5.60
N GLU A 44 -1.35 21.92 6.88
CA GLU A 44 -0.95 22.87 7.92
C GLU A 44 0.57 22.83 8.13
N TRP A 45 1.12 21.65 8.35
CA TRP A 45 2.54 21.49 8.66
C TRP A 45 3.45 21.73 7.46
N ASN A 46 2.99 21.44 6.25
CA ASN A 46 3.75 21.78 5.05
C ASN A 46 4.01 23.31 4.93
N LYS A 47 3.01 24.12 5.29
CA LYS A 47 3.09 25.58 5.27
C LYS A 47 3.79 26.19 6.49
N ASN A 48 3.95 25.42 7.58
CA ASN A 48 4.53 25.94 8.82
C ASN A 48 6.07 25.86 8.78
N PRO A 49 6.79 27.00 8.77
CA PRO A 49 8.25 27.00 8.70
C PRO A 49 8.93 26.42 9.97
N LYS A 50 8.19 26.28 11.09
CA LYS A 50 8.70 25.68 12.31
C LYS A 50 8.73 24.15 12.26
N ILE A 51 8.06 23.55 11.29
CA ILE A 51 8.07 22.09 11.09
C ILE A 51 9.14 21.77 10.03
N GLY A 52 10.15 21.02 10.44
CA GLY A 52 11.25 20.56 9.59
C GLY A 52 11.01 19.22 8.92
N GLY A 53 10.14 18.37 9.49
CA GLY A 53 9.77 17.07 8.96
C GLY A 53 8.58 16.47 9.68
N ILE A 54 8.04 15.38 9.16
CA ILE A 54 6.86 14.72 9.69
C ILE A 54 7.16 13.22 9.83
N VAL A 55 6.88 12.68 11.03
CA VAL A 55 6.91 11.23 11.25
C VAL A 55 5.50 10.69 11.40
N ILE A 56 5.24 9.53 10.81
CA ILE A 56 4.00 8.78 10.99
C ILE A 56 4.29 7.38 11.49
N GLU A 57 3.53 6.93 12.48
CA GLU A 57 3.67 5.61 13.10
C GLU A 57 2.33 5.05 13.54
N GLY A 58 2.27 3.74 13.78
CA GLY A 58 1.10 3.05 14.33
C GLY A 58 1.22 2.87 15.85
N ARG A 59 0.12 3.04 16.60
CA ARG A 59 0.09 2.70 18.01
C ARG A 59 0.03 1.19 18.21
N GLY A 60 0.85 0.67 19.12
CA GLY A 60 0.97 -0.76 19.44
C GLY A 60 2.01 -1.45 18.58
N GLU A 61 2.26 -2.75 18.87
CA GLU A 61 3.36 -3.50 18.27
C GLU A 61 2.93 -4.41 17.11
N LYS A 62 1.62 -4.47 16.80
CA LYS A 62 1.09 -5.43 15.81
C LYS A 62 1.10 -4.89 14.40
N ALA A 63 0.83 -3.60 14.24
CA ALA A 63 0.66 -3.02 12.92
C ALA A 63 1.03 -1.53 12.90
N PHE A 64 1.73 -1.13 11.87
CA PHE A 64 1.74 0.26 11.44
C PHE A 64 0.32 0.63 10.95
N CYS A 65 -0.14 -0.01 9.88
CA CYS A 65 -1.49 0.13 9.35
C CYS A 65 -1.84 -1.05 8.42
N ALA A 66 -2.96 -1.72 8.67
CA ALA A 66 -3.39 -2.87 7.88
C ALA A 66 -4.25 -2.51 6.64
N GLY A 67 -4.34 -1.24 6.28
CA GLY A 67 -5.08 -0.78 5.10
C GLY A 67 -6.29 0.08 5.42
N GLY A 68 -7.17 0.27 4.45
CA GLY A 68 -8.46 0.95 4.62
C GLY A 68 -9.46 0.10 5.42
N ASP A 69 -10.48 0.73 5.99
CA ASP A 69 -11.59 0.05 6.65
C ASP A 69 -12.53 -0.56 5.59
N ILE A 70 -12.05 -1.64 4.94
CA ILE A 70 -12.71 -2.31 3.81
C ILE A 70 -14.10 -2.83 4.19
N LYS A 71 -14.30 -3.26 5.45
CA LYS A 71 -15.64 -3.68 5.91
C LYS A 71 -16.63 -2.53 5.82
N ARG A 72 -16.24 -1.36 6.29
CA ARG A 72 -17.10 -0.16 6.22
C ARG A 72 -17.40 0.25 4.79
N LEU A 73 -16.40 0.15 3.89
CA LEU A 73 -16.59 0.42 2.46
C LEU A 73 -17.59 -0.56 1.83
N ALA A 74 -17.43 -1.86 2.09
CA ALA A 74 -18.36 -2.88 1.59
C ALA A 74 -19.78 -2.68 2.12
N GLU A 75 -19.94 -2.43 3.42
CA GLU A 75 -21.25 -2.13 4.03
C GLU A 75 -21.91 -0.89 3.42
N SER A 76 -21.14 0.18 3.20
CA SER A 76 -21.66 1.41 2.58
C SER A 76 -22.09 1.19 1.13
N ALA A 77 -21.28 0.45 0.36
CA ALA A 77 -21.61 0.13 -1.02
C ALA A 77 -22.83 -0.78 -1.13
N ILE A 78 -23.00 -1.79 -0.24
CA ILE A 78 -24.23 -2.63 -0.15
C ILE A 78 -25.48 -1.77 0.13
N ARG A 79 -25.35 -0.72 0.95
CA ARG A 79 -26.45 0.23 1.21
C ARG A 79 -26.70 1.23 0.10
N GLY A 80 -25.93 1.17 -1.00
CA GLY A 80 -26.01 2.12 -2.11
C GLY A 80 -25.32 3.47 -1.84
N GLU A 81 -24.54 3.59 -0.76
CA GLU A 81 -23.80 4.81 -0.38
C GLU A 81 -22.50 4.94 -1.20
N LEU A 82 -22.58 4.83 -2.52
CA LEU A 82 -21.38 4.90 -3.41
C LEU A 82 -20.68 6.26 -3.35
N ALA A 83 -21.37 7.31 -2.98
CA ALA A 83 -20.79 8.63 -2.75
C ALA A 83 -19.74 8.59 -1.62
N TYR A 84 -20.00 7.85 -0.53
CA TYR A 84 -19.05 7.65 0.55
C TYR A 84 -17.80 6.93 0.08
N CYS A 85 -17.94 5.85 -0.72
CA CYS A 85 -16.80 5.13 -1.27
C CYS A 85 -15.94 6.03 -2.16
N ARG A 86 -16.60 6.84 -3.03
CA ARG A 86 -15.90 7.81 -3.86
C ARG A 86 -15.15 8.85 -3.04
N GLU A 87 -15.78 9.40 -2.01
CA GLU A 87 -15.15 10.38 -1.12
C GLU A 87 -13.94 9.78 -0.40
N PHE A 88 -14.07 8.55 0.12
CA PHE A 88 -12.97 7.85 0.78
C PHE A 88 -11.76 7.70 -0.15
N PHE A 89 -11.93 7.06 -1.31
CA PHE A 89 -10.82 6.82 -2.24
C PHE A 89 -10.23 8.14 -2.78
N SER A 90 -11.07 9.11 -3.12
CA SER A 90 -10.58 10.41 -3.62
C SER A 90 -9.75 11.13 -2.56
N THR A 91 -10.18 11.10 -1.29
CA THR A 91 -9.45 11.74 -0.19
C THR A 91 -8.15 11.00 0.11
N GLU A 92 -8.17 9.67 0.12
CA GLU A 92 -6.98 8.84 0.35
C GLU A 92 -5.94 9.02 -0.77
N PHE A 93 -6.37 8.99 -2.02
CA PHE A 93 -5.48 9.16 -3.18
C PHE A 93 -4.91 10.58 -3.27
N LEU A 94 -5.69 11.59 -2.87
CA LEU A 94 -5.18 12.95 -2.73
C LEU A 94 -4.11 13.04 -1.63
N LEU A 95 -4.32 12.37 -0.50
CA LEU A 95 -3.33 12.29 0.58
C LEU A 95 -2.04 11.60 0.10
N ASN A 96 -2.14 10.47 -0.61
CA ASN A 96 -0.98 9.77 -1.17
C ASN A 96 -0.20 10.68 -2.14
N ARG A 97 -0.90 11.42 -3.01
CA ARG A 97 -0.26 12.39 -3.92
C ARG A 97 0.43 13.51 -3.15
N ASN A 98 -0.17 14.01 -2.09
CA ASN A 98 0.41 15.09 -1.31
C ASN A 98 1.64 14.62 -0.50
N ILE A 99 1.66 13.36 -0.04
CA ILE A 99 2.86 12.75 0.53
C ILE A 99 3.95 12.63 -0.55
N TYR A 100 3.61 12.16 -1.75
CA TYR A 100 4.55 12.04 -2.88
C TYR A 100 5.18 13.40 -3.27
N ARG A 101 4.41 14.49 -3.22
CA ARG A 101 4.85 15.86 -3.57
C ARG A 101 5.46 16.62 -2.39
N LEU A 102 5.49 16.05 -1.19
CA LEU A 102 5.96 16.74 -0.01
C LEU A 102 7.47 17.01 -0.08
N GLU A 103 7.86 18.27 0.07
CA GLU A 103 9.28 18.66 0.07
C GLU A 103 9.96 18.36 1.42
N LYS A 104 9.20 18.44 2.51
CA LYS A 104 9.70 18.11 3.86
C LYS A 104 9.87 16.60 4.01
N PRO A 105 10.88 16.15 4.78
CA PRO A 105 11.00 14.74 5.14
C PRO A 105 9.69 14.17 5.69
N TRP A 106 9.13 13.17 5.00
CA TRP A 106 8.08 12.29 5.50
C TRP A 106 8.73 10.97 5.88
N ILE A 107 8.64 10.62 7.16
CA ILE A 107 9.27 9.44 7.75
C ILE A 107 8.16 8.49 8.22
N ALA A 108 8.03 7.33 7.59
CA ALA A 108 7.09 6.30 8.01
C ALA A 108 7.81 5.20 8.79
N ILE A 109 7.39 4.96 10.04
CA ILE A 109 7.92 3.88 10.89
C ILE A 109 7.03 2.66 10.71
N LEU A 110 7.52 1.68 9.95
CA LEU A 110 6.77 0.50 9.51
C LEU A 110 6.89 -0.66 10.50
N ASP A 111 6.59 -0.39 11.78
CA ASP A 111 6.77 -1.37 12.84
C ASP A 111 5.52 -2.27 12.97
N GLY A 112 5.58 -3.44 12.33
CA GLY A 112 4.48 -4.41 12.23
C GLY A 112 3.82 -4.45 10.84
N ILE A 113 2.55 -4.89 10.79
CA ILE A 113 1.77 -5.06 9.55
C ILE A 113 1.63 -3.73 8.81
N THR A 114 2.00 -3.72 7.54
CA THR A 114 1.92 -2.59 6.60
C THR A 114 1.30 -3.08 5.30
N MET A 115 0.00 -2.81 5.10
CA MET A 115 -0.77 -3.32 3.96
C MET A 115 -1.73 -2.26 3.42
N GLY A 116 -2.11 -2.35 2.14
CA GLY A 116 -3.11 -1.48 1.51
C GLY A 116 -2.90 0.00 1.80
N GLY A 117 -3.88 0.72 2.36
CA GLY A 117 -3.76 2.13 2.72
C GLY A 117 -2.55 2.47 3.60
N GLY A 118 -2.05 1.50 4.42
CA GLY A 118 -0.80 1.66 5.17
C GLY A 118 0.42 1.76 4.25
N VAL A 119 0.42 1.03 3.14
CA VAL A 119 1.44 1.17 2.10
C VAL A 119 1.36 2.56 1.48
N GLY A 120 0.15 3.05 1.16
CA GLY A 120 -0.06 4.38 0.61
C GLY A 120 0.43 5.52 1.50
N LEU A 121 0.32 5.38 2.83
CA LEU A 121 0.86 6.35 3.80
C LEU A 121 2.39 6.30 3.91
N SER A 122 3.04 5.27 3.39
CA SER A 122 4.47 5.04 3.62
C SER A 122 5.35 5.19 2.37
N VAL A 123 5.10 4.41 1.32
CA VAL A 123 6.04 4.24 0.20
C VAL A 123 6.27 5.49 -0.65
N HIS A 124 5.37 6.45 -0.57
CA HIS A 124 5.45 7.69 -1.34
C HIS A 124 6.26 8.80 -0.66
N GLY A 125 6.52 8.64 0.64
CA GLY A 125 7.37 9.55 1.40
C GLY A 125 8.85 9.30 1.12
N ARG A 126 9.71 10.17 1.68
CA ARG A 126 11.16 10.09 1.43
C ARG A 126 11.87 9.00 2.25
N PHE A 127 11.32 8.66 3.45
CA PHE A 127 11.95 7.72 4.36
C PHE A 127 10.96 6.67 4.84
N GLN A 128 11.25 5.41 4.58
CA GLN A 128 10.54 4.25 5.09
C GLN A 128 11.50 3.48 6.02
N VAL A 129 11.16 3.44 7.30
CA VAL A 129 11.94 2.74 8.32
C VAL A 129 11.25 1.41 8.61
N ALA A 130 11.79 0.32 8.06
CA ALA A 130 11.34 -1.03 8.35
C ALA A 130 12.03 -1.58 9.62
N THR A 131 11.37 -2.52 10.30
CA THR A 131 11.89 -3.21 11.49
C THR A 131 11.86 -4.72 11.31
N GLU A 132 12.37 -5.47 12.29
CA GLU A 132 12.24 -6.92 12.33
C GLU A 132 10.79 -7.41 12.49
N ARG A 133 9.88 -6.50 12.87
CA ARG A 133 8.44 -6.78 12.99
C ARG A 133 7.65 -6.46 11.72
N THR A 134 8.28 -5.80 10.75
CA THR A 134 7.60 -5.39 9.51
C THR A 134 7.09 -6.58 8.73
N VAL A 135 5.82 -6.53 8.36
CA VAL A 135 5.17 -7.46 7.42
C VAL A 135 4.47 -6.63 6.35
N PHE A 136 5.10 -6.52 5.21
CA PHE A 136 4.57 -5.78 4.06
C PHE A 136 3.84 -6.70 3.09
N ALA A 137 2.68 -6.29 2.58
CA ALA A 137 2.00 -6.95 1.46
C ALA A 137 0.95 -6.05 0.81
N MET A 138 0.60 -6.37 -0.45
CA MET A 138 -0.58 -5.85 -1.16
C MET A 138 -1.50 -7.04 -1.50
N PRO A 139 -2.36 -7.49 -0.56
CA PRO A 139 -3.11 -8.75 -0.68
C PRO A 139 -4.48 -8.61 -1.38
N GLU A 140 -4.74 -7.49 -2.04
CA GLU A 140 -6.06 -7.03 -2.52
C GLU A 140 -6.70 -8.01 -3.50
N THR A 141 -5.92 -8.71 -4.34
CA THR A 141 -6.43 -9.76 -5.24
C THR A 141 -7.12 -10.91 -4.52
N GLY A 142 -6.79 -11.11 -3.25
CA GLY A 142 -7.43 -12.12 -2.39
C GLY A 142 -8.78 -11.71 -1.82
N ILE A 143 -9.17 -10.44 -1.96
CA ILE A 143 -10.47 -9.91 -1.50
C ILE A 143 -11.33 -9.39 -2.67
N GLY A 144 -11.04 -9.80 -3.90
CA GLY A 144 -11.80 -9.34 -5.06
C GLY A 144 -11.58 -7.87 -5.40
N TYR A 145 -10.38 -7.35 -5.10
CA TYR A 145 -9.97 -5.97 -5.35
C TYR A 145 -8.61 -5.95 -6.05
N PHE A 146 -7.96 -4.83 -6.16
CA PHE A 146 -6.66 -4.64 -6.81
C PHE A 146 -5.74 -3.82 -5.89
N PRO A 147 -4.41 -3.94 -6.01
CA PRO A 147 -3.47 -3.07 -5.30
C PRO A 147 -3.62 -1.62 -5.75
N ASP A 148 -4.12 -0.77 -4.86
CA ASP A 148 -4.36 0.66 -5.06
C ASP A 148 -3.31 1.54 -4.36
N VAL A 149 -3.68 2.74 -3.94
CA VAL A 149 -2.86 3.71 -3.18
C VAL A 149 -1.49 4.02 -3.80
N GLY A 150 -1.43 4.05 -5.14
CA GLY A 150 -0.21 4.29 -5.90
C GLY A 150 0.58 3.01 -6.22
N ALA A 151 0.03 1.82 -6.01
CA ALA A 151 0.66 0.56 -6.39
C ALA A 151 0.96 0.47 -7.88
N SER A 152 0.11 1.04 -8.73
CA SER A 152 0.38 1.17 -10.17
C SER A 152 1.71 1.83 -10.46
N TYR A 153 2.11 2.80 -9.62
CA TYR A 153 3.34 3.55 -9.79
C TYR A 153 4.54 2.83 -9.18
N PHE A 154 4.49 2.46 -7.89
CA PHE A 154 5.69 1.95 -7.23
C PHE A 154 5.96 0.47 -7.55
N LEU A 155 4.94 -0.40 -7.59
CA LEU A 155 5.14 -1.82 -7.92
C LEU A 155 5.65 -1.98 -9.36
N SER A 156 5.10 -1.22 -10.32
CA SER A 156 5.51 -1.32 -11.71
C SER A 156 6.97 -0.92 -11.98
N ARG A 157 7.62 -0.29 -11.01
CA ARG A 157 9.02 0.18 -11.07
C ARG A 157 10.00 -0.66 -10.26
N LEU A 158 9.50 -1.66 -9.53
CA LEU A 158 10.39 -2.63 -8.88
C LEU A 158 11.11 -3.49 -9.92
N PRO A 159 12.36 -3.90 -9.64
CA PRO A 159 13.17 -4.67 -10.58
C PRO A 159 12.57 -6.06 -10.84
N SER A 160 12.96 -6.66 -11.95
CA SER A 160 12.83 -8.10 -12.23
C SER A 160 11.40 -8.67 -12.12
N GLU A 161 10.39 -7.85 -12.42
CA GLU A 161 8.96 -8.20 -12.31
C GLU A 161 8.48 -8.53 -10.88
N ILE A 162 9.28 -8.21 -9.88
CA ILE A 162 8.93 -8.44 -8.48
C ILE A 162 7.63 -7.71 -8.12
N GLY A 163 7.43 -6.49 -8.63
CA GLY A 163 6.19 -5.77 -8.40
C GLY A 163 4.97 -6.47 -8.99
N THR A 164 5.09 -7.06 -10.18
CA THR A 164 4.03 -7.88 -10.80
C THR A 164 3.73 -9.10 -9.92
N PHE A 165 4.77 -9.79 -9.46
CA PHE A 165 4.63 -10.91 -8.52
C PHE A 165 3.91 -10.50 -7.24
N LEU A 166 4.36 -9.43 -6.57
CA LEU A 166 3.77 -8.96 -5.32
C LEU A 166 2.31 -8.53 -5.49
N GLY A 167 2.00 -7.78 -6.55
CA GLY A 167 0.66 -7.30 -6.82
C GLY A 167 -0.34 -8.41 -7.15
N LEU A 168 0.07 -9.44 -7.87
CA LEU A 168 -0.81 -10.57 -8.22
C LEU A 168 -0.98 -11.55 -7.06
N THR A 169 0.11 -11.89 -6.37
CA THR A 169 0.09 -12.93 -5.33
C THR A 169 -0.32 -12.41 -3.95
N GLY A 170 -0.05 -11.13 -3.67
CA GLY A 170 -0.12 -10.60 -2.31
C GLY A 170 0.94 -11.21 -1.39
N ALA A 171 2.08 -11.62 -1.93
CA ALA A 171 3.18 -12.20 -1.16
C ALA A 171 3.69 -11.21 -0.11
N ARG A 172 4.14 -11.76 1.02
CA ARG A 172 4.63 -10.96 2.14
C ARG A 172 6.14 -10.78 2.05
N LEU A 173 6.59 -9.58 2.34
CA LEU A 173 7.99 -9.23 2.52
C LEU A 173 8.23 -8.88 4.00
N ASN A 174 9.40 -9.25 4.50
CA ASN A 174 9.92 -8.75 5.77
C ASN A 174 10.69 -7.43 5.58
N GLY A 175 11.13 -6.81 6.68
CA GLY A 175 11.83 -5.52 6.61
C GLY A 175 13.15 -5.55 5.85
N ARG A 176 13.88 -6.68 5.86
CA ARG A 176 15.15 -6.84 5.13
C ARG A 176 14.92 -6.97 3.63
N ASP A 177 13.89 -7.74 3.23
CA ASP A 177 13.48 -7.85 1.82
C ASP A 177 13.05 -6.49 1.27
N MET A 178 12.31 -5.70 2.07
CA MET A 178 11.92 -4.34 1.68
C MET A 178 13.13 -3.42 1.49
N LEU A 179 14.14 -3.51 2.35
CA LEU A 179 15.39 -2.75 2.21
C LEU A 179 16.12 -3.14 0.92
N GLU A 180 16.28 -4.43 0.65
CA GLU A 180 16.95 -4.92 -0.55
C GLU A 180 16.27 -4.51 -1.84
N LEU A 181 14.92 -4.49 -1.85
CA LEU A 181 14.12 -4.07 -2.99
C LEU A 181 13.99 -2.55 -3.13
N GLY A 182 14.52 -1.77 -2.18
CA GLY A 182 14.39 -0.32 -2.18
C GLY A 182 12.97 0.18 -1.85
N ILE A 183 12.10 -0.69 -1.32
CA ILE A 183 10.77 -0.31 -0.80
C ILE A 183 10.94 0.38 0.57
N ALA A 184 11.87 -0.09 1.40
CA ALA A 184 12.31 0.62 2.60
C ALA A 184 13.64 1.32 2.35
N SER A 185 13.79 2.52 2.90
CA SER A 185 15.04 3.27 2.84
C SER A 185 16.04 2.84 3.93
N HIS A 186 15.52 2.39 5.09
CA HIS A 186 16.31 1.98 6.24
C HIS A 186 15.68 0.76 6.92
N TYR A 187 16.53 -0.09 7.48
CA TYR A 187 16.12 -1.20 8.35
C TYR A 187 16.74 -0.98 9.74
N ILE A 188 15.90 -0.77 10.75
CA ILE A 188 16.31 -0.40 12.10
C ILE A 188 15.61 -1.33 13.10
N HIS A 189 16.34 -1.90 14.05
CA HIS A 189 15.71 -2.69 15.11
C HIS A 189 14.73 -1.85 15.93
N SER A 190 13.55 -2.43 16.19
CA SER A 190 12.46 -1.75 16.90
C SER A 190 12.88 -1.20 18.27
N GLN A 191 13.82 -1.83 18.96
CA GLN A 191 14.38 -1.36 20.24
C GLN A 191 15.07 0.02 20.14
N ASN A 192 15.49 0.45 18.95
CA ASN A 192 16.16 1.73 18.72
C ASN A 192 15.20 2.85 18.30
N LEU A 193 13.91 2.55 18.09
CA LEU A 193 12.95 3.53 17.55
C LEU A 193 12.75 4.73 18.49
N ASP A 194 12.77 4.52 19.81
CA ASP A 194 12.65 5.63 20.77
C ASP A 194 13.83 6.61 20.65
N GLU A 195 15.05 6.10 20.48
CA GLU A 195 16.23 6.96 20.28
C GLU A 195 16.17 7.69 18.94
N VAL A 196 15.69 7.02 17.89
CA VAL A 196 15.45 7.63 16.57
C VAL A 196 14.43 8.76 16.68
N LEU A 197 13.29 8.55 17.36
CA LEU A 197 12.27 9.58 17.55
C LEU A 197 12.78 10.78 18.37
N VAL A 198 13.58 10.53 19.40
CA VAL A 198 14.24 11.61 20.18
C VAL A 198 15.19 12.39 19.27
N GLY A 199 16.02 11.72 18.47
CA GLY A 199 16.92 12.35 17.53
C GLY A 199 16.20 13.19 16.47
N LEU A 200 15.09 12.68 15.92
CA LEU A 200 14.23 13.41 14.98
C LEU A 200 13.61 14.67 15.60
N GLY A 201 13.42 14.72 16.91
CA GLY A 201 12.96 15.92 17.60
C GLY A 201 13.92 17.12 17.49
N ALA A 202 15.20 16.88 17.20
CA ALA A 202 16.22 17.90 16.97
C ALA A 202 16.41 18.28 15.48
N LEU A 203 15.51 17.82 14.62
CA LEU A 203 15.55 18.07 13.16
C LEU A 203 15.58 19.56 12.86
N PRO A 204 16.45 20.07 11.96
CA PRO A 204 16.39 21.46 11.51
C PRO A 204 15.03 21.81 10.88
N SER A 205 14.55 23.04 11.15
CA SER A 205 13.28 23.51 10.56
C SER A 205 13.43 24.17 9.19
N GLY A 206 14.57 24.04 8.53
CA GLY A 206 14.88 24.66 7.24
C GLY A 206 15.76 23.77 6.37
N GLU A 207 16.66 24.39 5.62
CA GLU A 207 17.64 23.66 4.80
C GLU A 207 18.44 22.65 5.63
N GLY A 208 18.78 21.52 5.00
CA GLY A 208 19.53 20.43 5.65
C GLY A 208 18.67 19.41 6.43
N ASN A 209 17.36 19.62 6.55
CA ASN A 209 16.49 18.70 7.26
C ASN A 209 16.51 17.26 6.69
N THR A 210 16.53 17.16 5.36
CA THR A 210 16.61 15.85 4.68
C THR A 210 17.93 15.14 4.94
N GLN A 211 19.04 15.87 4.85
CA GLN A 211 20.36 15.30 5.13
C GLN A 211 20.49 14.88 6.60
N TYR A 212 20.03 15.72 7.52
CA TYR A 212 20.00 15.39 8.94
C TYR A 212 19.20 14.10 9.22
N THR A 213 18.01 13.99 8.59
CA THR A 213 17.18 12.79 8.73
C THR A 213 17.91 11.55 8.23
N TYR A 214 18.52 11.64 7.04
CA TYR A 214 19.30 10.54 6.48
C TYR A 214 20.45 10.14 7.41
N ASP A 215 21.27 11.09 7.84
CA ASP A 215 22.44 10.82 8.70
C ASP A 215 22.03 10.23 10.06
N LEU A 216 20.92 10.67 10.61
CA LEU A 216 20.38 10.12 11.84
C LEU A 216 19.92 8.68 11.67
N LEU A 217 19.09 8.40 10.66
CA LEU A 217 18.57 7.05 10.40
C LEU A 217 19.70 6.08 10.05
N GLU A 218 20.70 6.55 9.29
CA GLU A 218 21.85 5.73 8.89
C GLU A 218 22.69 5.25 10.09
N LYS A 219 22.77 6.02 11.20
CA LYS A 219 23.48 5.60 12.43
C LYS A 219 22.87 4.36 13.07
N PHE A 220 21.57 4.13 12.89
CA PHE A 220 20.84 2.99 13.47
C PHE A 220 20.55 1.90 12.43
N SER A 221 20.76 2.20 11.14
CA SER A 221 20.41 1.30 10.05
C SER A 221 21.34 0.11 9.96
N LEU A 222 20.76 -1.07 9.86
CA LEU A 222 21.46 -2.31 9.56
C LEU A 222 21.48 -2.53 8.03
N LYS A 223 22.55 -3.16 7.55
CA LYS A 223 22.75 -3.46 6.14
C LYS A 223 22.49 -4.94 5.81
N ASP A 224 21.77 -5.60 6.68
CA ASP A 224 21.41 -7.00 6.50
C ASP A 224 20.48 -7.14 5.28
N LYS A 225 20.88 -7.99 4.36
CA LYS A 225 20.09 -8.31 3.18
C LYS A 225 19.00 -9.33 3.50
N GLY A 226 17.90 -9.25 2.76
CA GLY A 226 16.89 -10.30 2.73
C GLY A 226 17.34 -11.48 1.87
N ASP A 227 16.67 -12.61 2.00
CA ASP A 227 16.95 -13.81 1.21
C ASP A 227 16.04 -13.92 -0.01
N PHE A 228 14.91 -13.21 -0.01
CA PHE A 228 13.86 -13.31 -1.03
C PHE A 228 14.36 -13.02 -2.44
N VAL A 229 15.11 -11.92 -2.63
CA VAL A 229 15.60 -11.51 -3.95
C VAL A 229 16.59 -12.54 -4.48
N SER A 230 17.58 -12.92 -3.65
CA SER A 230 18.62 -13.87 -4.06
C SER A 230 18.06 -15.24 -4.42
N GLU A 231 16.98 -15.67 -3.78
CA GLU A 231 16.36 -16.97 -3.96
C GLU A 231 15.41 -17.02 -5.16
N TYR A 232 14.59 -15.97 -5.36
CA TYR A 232 13.45 -16.05 -6.29
C TYR A 232 13.50 -15.10 -7.48
N GLU A 233 14.41 -14.12 -7.55
CA GLU A 233 14.42 -13.07 -8.58
C GLU A 233 14.37 -13.64 -10.00
N GLN A 234 15.21 -14.65 -10.30
CA GLN A 234 15.32 -15.19 -11.66
C GLN A 234 14.05 -15.91 -12.11
N VAL A 235 13.44 -16.68 -11.21
CA VAL A 235 12.21 -17.40 -11.52
C VAL A 235 11.03 -16.45 -11.61
N ILE A 236 10.96 -15.43 -10.75
CA ILE A 236 9.96 -14.37 -10.82
C ILE A 236 10.05 -13.65 -12.16
N LYS A 237 11.25 -13.17 -12.54
CA LYS A 237 11.46 -12.50 -13.81
C LYS A 237 11.02 -13.35 -15.00
N LYS A 238 11.37 -14.64 -14.99
CA LYS A 238 10.98 -15.58 -16.06
C LYS A 238 9.47 -15.76 -16.17
N CYS A 239 8.78 -15.92 -15.03
CA CYS A 239 7.36 -16.28 -15.01
C CYS A 239 6.44 -15.06 -15.10
N PHE A 240 6.79 -13.94 -14.45
CA PHE A 240 5.93 -12.76 -14.34
C PHE A 240 6.17 -11.67 -15.40
N SER A 241 7.10 -11.88 -16.35
CA SER A 241 7.28 -11.01 -17.53
C SER A 241 6.27 -11.25 -18.66
N LYS A 242 5.28 -12.08 -18.43
CA LYS A 242 4.25 -12.44 -19.43
C LYS A 242 3.19 -11.36 -19.56
N LYS A 243 2.48 -11.35 -20.69
CA LYS A 243 1.46 -10.35 -21.00
C LYS A 243 0.05 -10.74 -20.57
N SER A 244 -0.18 -12.00 -20.25
CA SER A 244 -1.46 -12.51 -19.75
C SER A 244 -1.28 -13.33 -18.47
N VAL A 245 -2.34 -13.43 -17.68
CA VAL A 245 -2.34 -14.24 -16.45
C VAL A 245 -2.23 -15.72 -16.80
N GLU A 246 -2.84 -16.14 -17.90
CA GLU A 246 -2.78 -17.50 -18.44
C GLU A 246 -1.34 -17.89 -18.80
N ASP A 247 -0.59 -16.99 -19.41
CA ASP A 247 0.82 -17.23 -19.74
C ASP A 247 1.71 -17.28 -18.47
N ILE A 248 1.37 -16.49 -17.43
CA ILE A 248 2.04 -16.57 -16.13
C ILE A 248 1.79 -17.97 -15.52
N PHE A 249 0.54 -18.45 -15.54
CA PHE A 249 0.19 -19.78 -15.03
C PHE A 249 0.98 -20.87 -15.77
N SER A 250 0.97 -20.83 -17.10
CA SER A 250 1.72 -21.78 -17.94
C SER A 250 3.22 -21.75 -17.67
N ALA A 251 3.81 -20.56 -17.46
CA ALA A 251 5.23 -20.42 -17.17
C ALA A 251 5.60 -20.97 -15.79
N LEU A 252 4.73 -20.85 -14.80
CA LEU A 252 4.90 -21.44 -13.48
C LEU A 252 4.79 -22.97 -13.53
N GLU A 253 3.78 -23.52 -14.25
CA GLU A 253 3.63 -24.96 -14.50
C GLU A 253 4.87 -25.55 -15.15
N MET A 254 5.37 -24.90 -16.20
CA MET A 254 6.58 -25.34 -16.93
C MET A 254 7.86 -25.25 -16.07
N THR A 255 7.86 -24.49 -15.02
CA THR A 255 9.03 -24.37 -14.11
C THR A 255 9.16 -25.63 -13.25
N GLY A 256 8.04 -26.21 -12.78
CA GLY A 256 8.00 -27.51 -12.09
C GLY A 256 8.75 -27.57 -10.77
N SER A 257 9.07 -26.43 -10.15
CA SER A 257 9.66 -26.37 -8.81
C SER A 257 8.56 -26.29 -7.76
N GLU A 258 8.82 -26.80 -6.55
CA GLU A 258 7.89 -26.72 -5.43
C GLU A 258 7.42 -25.29 -5.16
N TRP A 259 8.33 -24.31 -5.22
CA TRP A 259 7.97 -22.90 -5.09
C TRP A 259 7.01 -22.43 -6.17
N ALA A 260 7.26 -22.78 -7.43
CA ALA A 260 6.38 -22.37 -8.55
C ALA A 260 4.99 -23.00 -8.44
N GLU A 261 4.88 -24.24 -7.98
CA GLU A 261 3.62 -24.92 -7.71
C GLU A 261 2.85 -24.21 -6.59
N GLN A 262 3.51 -23.88 -5.47
CA GLN A 262 2.90 -23.14 -4.35
C GLN A 262 2.40 -21.75 -4.78
N VAL A 263 3.17 -21.04 -5.61
CA VAL A 263 2.78 -19.73 -6.15
C VAL A 263 1.57 -19.87 -7.06
N LEU A 264 1.57 -20.84 -7.98
CA LEU A 264 0.45 -21.12 -8.88
C LEU A 264 -0.83 -21.45 -8.12
N ASP A 265 -0.74 -22.31 -7.09
CA ASP A 265 -1.86 -22.65 -6.22
C ASP A 265 -2.39 -21.42 -5.46
N SER A 266 -1.49 -20.54 -5.03
CA SER A 266 -1.88 -19.26 -4.44
C SER A 266 -2.65 -18.38 -5.43
N LEU A 267 -2.15 -18.24 -6.67
CA LEU A 267 -2.78 -17.44 -7.70
C LEU A 267 -4.15 -18.00 -8.12
N ARG A 268 -4.31 -19.33 -8.20
CA ARG A 268 -5.60 -19.98 -8.51
C ARG A 268 -6.68 -19.73 -7.48
N ARG A 269 -6.31 -19.37 -6.25
CA ARG A 269 -7.26 -18.96 -5.19
C ARG A 269 -7.64 -17.49 -5.21
N LYS A 270 -6.92 -16.65 -5.95
CA LYS A 270 -7.24 -15.23 -6.09
C LYS A 270 -8.45 -14.99 -6.98
N CYS A 271 -9.03 -13.81 -6.86
CA CYS A 271 -10.11 -13.38 -7.74
C CYS A 271 -9.61 -13.29 -9.19
N PRO A 272 -10.17 -14.04 -10.15
CA PRO A 272 -9.72 -14.04 -11.53
C PRO A 272 -9.75 -12.66 -12.18
N ARG A 273 -10.83 -11.89 -11.96
CA ARG A 273 -10.97 -10.51 -12.46
C ARG A 273 -9.89 -9.60 -11.86
N SER A 274 -9.64 -9.71 -10.57
CA SER A 274 -8.59 -8.95 -9.90
C SER A 274 -7.21 -9.23 -10.49
N LEU A 275 -6.90 -10.48 -10.81
CA LEU A 275 -5.62 -10.84 -11.43
C LEU A 275 -5.43 -10.16 -12.81
N LYS A 276 -6.44 -10.25 -13.71
CA LYS A 276 -6.35 -9.63 -15.05
C LYS A 276 -6.27 -8.10 -14.97
N VAL A 277 -7.13 -7.48 -14.15
CA VAL A 277 -7.11 -6.02 -13.97
C VAL A 277 -5.78 -5.56 -13.34
N THR A 278 -5.28 -6.26 -12.32
CA THR A 278 -4.00 -5.90 -11.68
C THR A 278 -2.82 -6.04 -12.66
N LEU A 279 -2.76 -7.11 -13.46
CA LEU A 279 -1.69 -7.26 -14.46
C LEU A 279 -1.72 -6.09 -15.45
N ARG A 280 -2.88 -5.77 -16.01
CA ARG A 280 -3.05 -4.63 -16.93
C ARG A 280 -2.70 -3.31 -16.26
N GLN A 281 -3.15 -3.06 -15.04
CA GLN A 281 -2.84 -1.88 -14.24
C GLN A 281 -1.33 -1.67 -14.10
N LEU A 282 -0.58 -2.72 -13.74
CA LEU A 282 0.87 -2.63 -13.57
C LEU A 282 1.60 -2.40 -14.90
N MET A 283 1.12 -3.02 -15.98
CA MET A 283 1.67 -2.76 -17.32
C MET A 283 1.49 -1.29 -17.73
N GLU A 284 0.32 -0.71 -17.52
CA GLU A 284 0.04 0.71 -17.83
C GLU A 284 0.79 1.66 -16.87
N GLY A 285 0.91 1.30 -15.61
CA GLY A 285 1.61 2.08 -14.59
C GLY A 285 3.08 2.36 -14.92
N ARG A 286 3.74 1.46 -15.68
CA ARG A 286 5.16 1.63 -16.10
C ARG A 286 5.43 2.92 -16.85
N THR A 287 4.47 3.39 -17.63
CA THR A 287 4.61 4.56 -18.52
C THR A 287 3.88 5.79 -18.03
N ARG A 288 3.06 5.67 -16.96
CA ARG A 288 2.29 6.79 -16.40
C ARG A 288 3.07 7.48 -15.29
N ASP A 289 2.89 8.79 -15.15
CA ASP A 289 3.31 9.50 -13.94
C ASP A 289 2.42 9.15 -12.74
N PHE A 290 2.78 9.65 -11.57
CA PHE A 290 2.07 9.32 -10.34
C PHE A 290 0.60 9.76 -10.38
N GLU A 291 0.31 10.98 -10.82
CA GLU A 291 -1.06 11.51 -10.85
C GLU A 291 -1.94 10.74 -11.84
N ASN A 292 -1.43 10.38 -13.02
CA ASN A 292 -2.14 9.53 -13.97
C ASN A 292 -2.36 8.10 -13.46
N CYS A 293 -1.45 7.56 -12.63
CA CYS A 293 -1.69 6.30 -11.93
C CYS A 293 -2.86 6.45 -10.93
N MET A 294 -2.88 7.50 -10.11
CA MET A 294 -3.95 7.74 -9.14
C MET A 294 -5.32 7.94 -9.81
N ILE A 295 -5.37 8.64 -10.97
CA ILE A 295 -6.60 8.79 -11.77
C ILE A 295 -7.09 7.41 -12.22
N MET A 296 -6.20 6.59 -12.77
CA MET A 296 -6.52 5.22 -13.18
C MET A 296 -7.03 4.39 -12.00
N GLU A 297 -6.36 4.44 -10.85
CA GLU A 297 -6.75 3.69 -9.66
C GLU A 297 -8.13 4.08 -9.15
N LEU A 298 -8.53 5.37 -9.20
CA LEU A 298 -9.89 5.76 -8.84
C LEU A 298 -10.94 5.14 -9.78
N ARG A 299 -10.64 5.06 -11.09
CA ARG A 299 -11.51 4.38 -12.05
C ARG A 299 -11.73 2.92 -11.69
N LEU A 300 -10.62 2.23 -11.35
CA LEU A 300 -10.65 0.83 -10.94
C LEU A 300 -11.42 0.66 -9.63
N ALA A 301 -11.11 1.45 -8.60
CA ALA A 301 -11.72 1.38 -7.29
C ALA A 301 -13.25 1.48 -7.35
N LEU A 302 -13.77 2.50 -8.04
CA LEU A 302 -15.22 2.71 -8.14
C LEU A 302 -15.95 1.65 -8.97
N ARG A 303 -15.25 0.94 -9.86
CA ARG A 303 -15.83 -0.19 -10.59
C ARG A 303 -15.82 -1.46 -9.77
N PHE A 304 -14.72 -1.75 -9.07
CA PHE A 304 -14.68 -2.87 -8.15
C PHE A 304 -15.77 -2.79 -7.06
N MET A 305 -16.11 -1.58 -6.59
CA MET A 305 -17.24 -1.38 -5.66
C MET A 305 -18.60 -1.78 -6.23
N LYS A 306 -18.72 -2.10 -7.50
CA LYS A 306 -19.95 -2.58 -8.14
C LYS A 306 -19.90 -4.08 -8.48
N GLU A 307 -18.76 -4.73 -8.29
CA GLU A 307 -18.56 -6.13 -8.64
C GLU A 307 -18.92 -7.07 -7.48
N HIS A 308 -19.56 -8.19 -7.81
CA HIS A 308 -19.88 -9.26 -6.86
C HIS A 308 -18.66 -9.72 -6.05
N ASP A 309 -17.53 -9.87 -6.73
CA ASP A 309 -16.33 -10.48 -6.17
C ASP A 309 -15.70 -9.65 -5.03
N PHE A 310 -15.87 -8.33 -5.06
CA PHE A 310 -15.44 -7.51 -3.94
C PHE A 310 -16.20 -7.85 -2.64
N TYR A 311 -17.53 -7.97 -2.72
CA TYR A 311 -18.35 -8.29 -1.56
C TYR A 311 -18.11 -9.71 -1.05
N GLU A 312 -17.98 -10.65 -1.98
CA GLU A 312 -17.70 -12.04 -1.67
C GLU A 312 -16.32 -12.21 -1.02
N GLY A 313 -15.30 -11.52 -1.56
CA GLY A 313 -13.96 -11.52 -0.97
C GLY A 313 -13.94 -10.93 0.44
N VAL A 314 -14.62 -9.79 0.65
CA VAL A 314 -14.75 -9.18 1.98
C VAL A 314 -15.50 -10.12 2.93
N ARG A 315 -16.60 -10.74 2.50
CA ARG A 315 -17.32 -11.74 3.29
C ARG A 315 -16.38 -12.88 3.73
N ALA A 316 -15.75 -13.51 2.76
CA ALA A 316 -14.95 -14.72 3.00
C ALA A 316 -13.70 -14.45 3.84
N MET A 317 -13.00 -13.35 3.60
CA MET A 317 -11.71 -13.09 4.24
C MET A 317 -11.82 -12.28 5.53
N LEU A 318 -12.81 -11.39 5.66
CA LEU A 318 -12.85 -10.42 6.75
C LEU A 318 -14.06 -10.58 7.68
N VAL A 319 -15.22 -11.02 7.16
CA VAL A 319 -16.45 -11.15 7.94
C VAL A 319 -16.59 -12.55 8.50
N ASP A 320 -16.85 -13.55 7.63
CA ASP A 320 -17.07 -14.95 8.00
C ASP A 320 -15.78 -15.67 8.33
N LYS A 321 -14.66 -15.26 7.70
CA LYS A 321 -13.33 -15.84 7.86
C LYS A 321 -13.28 -17.33 7.55
N ASP A 322 -14.11 -17.77 6.59
CA ASP A 322 -14.10 -19.14 6.07
C ASP A 322 -12.99 -19.38 5.05
N PHE A 323 -12.39 -18.27 4.52
CA PHE A 323 -11.30 -18.26 3.52
C PHE A 323 -11.65 -19.02 2.24
N ARG A 324 -12.95 -19.08 1.88
CA ARG A 324 -13.51 -19.81 0.73
C ARG A 324 -14.40 -18.89 -0.11
N PRO A 325 -13.82 -17.89 -0.80
CA PRO A 325 -14.60 -17.05 -1.69
C PRO A 325 -15.09 -17.81 -2.92
N SER A 326 -16.31 -17.51 -3.36
CA SER A 326 -16.94 -18.07 -4.56
C SER A 326 -16.91 -17.02 -5.66
N TRP A 327 -15.80 -16.93 -6.40
CA TRP A 327 -15.59 -15.95 -7.46
C TRP A 327 -16.53 -16.14 -8.65
N ARG A 328 -16.88 -15.03 -9.30
CA ARG A 328 -17.73 -15.00 -10.51
C ARG A 328 -17.20 -13.98 -11.51
N PRO A 329 -16.60 -14.42 -12.62
CA PRO A 329 -16.34 -15.82 -13.04
C PRO A 329 -15.36 -16.54 -12.14
N SER A 330 -15.36 -17.88 -12.23
CA SER A 330 -14.52 -18.75 -11.38
C SER A 330 -13.13 -19.01 -11.96
N ALA A 331 -12.95 -18.78 -13.25
CA ALA A 331 -11.68 -19.01 -13.95
C ALA A 331 -11.23 -17.76 -14.73
N VAL A 332 -9.91 -17.59 -14.86
CA VAL A 332 -9.28 -16.47 -15.59
C VAL A 332 -9.71 -16.48 -17.07
N SER A 333 -9.82 -17.67 -17.67
CA SER A 333 -10.21 -17.87 -19.07
C SER A 333 -11.65 -17.47 -19.39
N GLU A 334 -12.50 -17.24 -18.39
CA GLU A 334 -13.89 -16.80 -18.56
C GLU A 334 -14.02 -15.27 -18.63
N ILE A 335 -12.92 -14.52 -18.49
CA ILE A 335 -12.92 -13.07 -18.48
C ILE A 335 -12.34 -12.54 -19.78
N GLU A 336 -13.19 -11.89 -20.56
CA GLU A 336 -12.82 -11.31 -21.84
C GLU A 336 -12.04 -9.99 -21.67
N ASP A 337 -11.21 -9.65 -22.65
CA ASP A 337 -10.38 -8.43 -22.63
C ASP A 337 -11.23 -7.16 -22.59
N GLU A 338 -12.41 -7.14 -23.22
CA GLU A 338 -13.36 -6.04 -23.21
C GLU A 338 -13.89 -5.79 -21.77
N GLU A 339 -14.09 -6.85 -21.00
CA GLU A 339 -14.48 -6.71 -19.58
C GLU A 339 -13.39 -6.03 -18.77
N VAL A 340 -12.13 -6.41 -18.98
CA VAL A 340 -10.98 -5.77 -18.35
C VAL A 340 -10.86 -4.31 -18.79
N GLU A 341 -10.97 -4.02 -20.09
CA GLU A 341 -10.89 -2.66 -20.64
C GLU A 341 -11.92 -1.71 -20.01
N ARG A 342 -13.12 -2.20 -19.72
CA ARG A 342 -14.17 -1.41 -19.04
C ARG A 342 -13.69 -0.78 -17.73
N PHE A 343 -12.80 -1.43 -16.99
CA PHE A 343 -12.29 -0.90 -15.71
C PHE A 343 -11.44 0.36 -15.89
N PHE A 344 -10.81 0.52 -17.04
CA PHE A 344 -9.87 1.62 -17.32
C PHE A 344 -10.54 2.84 -17.97
N GLN A 345 -11.77 2.73 -18.44
CA GLN A 345 -12.49 3.81 -19.10
C GLN A 345 -12.71 5.02 -18.15
N PRO A 346 -12.74 6.25 -18.66
CA PRO A 346 -13.07 7.43 -17.86
C PRO A 346 -14.38 7.27 -17.10
N LEU A 347 -14.48 7.93 -15.95
CA LEU A 347 -15.69 7.94 -15.12
C LEU A 347 -16.72 8.93 -15.69
N ILE A 348 -18.00 8.52 -15.72
CA ILE A 348 -19.09 9.38 -16.19
C ILE A 348 -19.22 10.65 -15.31
N ASP A 349 -19.05 10.48 -13.99
CA ASP A 349 -19.14 11.56 -13.01
C ASP A 349 -17.81 12.33 -12.84
N GLY A 350 -16.89 12.17 -13.80
CA GLY A 350 -15.56 12.79 -13.81
C GLY A 350 -14.50 11.99 -13.04
N ASP A 351 -13.27 12.09 -13.51
CA ASP A 351 -12.08 11.49 -12.91
C ASP A 351 -11.56 12.30 -11.72
N LEU A 352 -10.56 11.76 -11.02
CA LEU A 352 -9.83 12.48 -9.99
C LEU A 352 -9.10 13.68 -10.62
N THR A 353 -9.17 14.83 -9.95
CA THR A 353 -8.45 16.04 -10.36
C THR A 353 -7.50 16.48 -9.25
N PHE A 354 -6.32 16.94 -9.64
CA PHE A 354 -5.31 17.48 -8.74
C PHE A 354 -5.14 18.97 -9.03
N SER A 355 -5.41 19.80 -8.04
CA SER A 355 -5.19 21.25 -8.06
C SER A 355 -3.80 21.61 -7.53
#